data_ff0c7594daad1bdd4c72ade24ea6ee0e
#
_entry.id   ff0c7594daad1bdd4c72ade24ea6ee0e
#
_cell.length_a   1.000
_cell.length_b   1.000
_cell.length_c   1.000
_cell.angle_alpha   90.00
_cell.angle_beta   90.00
_cell.angle_gamma   90.00
#
_symmetry.space_group_name_H-M   'P 1'
#
loop_
_entity.id
_entity.type
_entity.pdbx_description
1 polymer ?
#
loop_
_entity_poly.entity_id
_entity_poly.type
_entity_poly.pdbx_seq_one_letter_code
_entity_poly.pdbx_strand_id
1 'polypeptide(L)'
;HYCASKAGAAMLTKCLDHEARATGIRAIGLSPGTVATQMQRDIKASGINPVSRLNWEDHIPADWPAKALLWMCGPEADAWLGDEISLRDPEIRSKLGLV
;
A
#
# COMPACT_ATOMS: atom_id res chain seq x y z
N HIS A 1 -6.47 17.94 -1.76
CA HIS A 1 -6.89 17.30 -0.51
C HIS A 1 -6.70 15.79 -0.49
N TYR A 2 -6.56 15.15 -1.65
CA TYR A 2 -6.19 13.74 -1.69
C TYR A 2 -4.83 13.50 -1.01
N CYS A 3 -3.82 14.33 -1.36
CA CYS A 3 -2.49 14.21 -0.75
C CYS A 3 -2.54 14.47 0.75
N ALA A 4 -3.35 15.43 1.18
CA ALA A 4 -3.52 15.73 2.60
C ALA A 4 -4.17 14.56 3.34
N SER A 5 -5.17 13.91 2.74
CA SER A 5 -5.82 12.72 3.32
C SER A 5 -4.84 11.58 3.48
N LYS A 6 -4.01 11.35 2.47
CA LYS A 6 -3.02 10.27 2.50
C LYS A 6 -1.93 10.53 3.54
N ALA A 7 -1.46 11.77 3.63
CA ALA A 7 -0.48 12.17 4.65
C ALA A 7 -1.07 12.03 6.06
N GLY A 8 -2.34 12.40 6.23
CA GLY A 8 -3.04 12.23 7.49
C GLY A 8 -3.17 10.77 7.90
N ALA A 9 -3.52 9.90 6.96
CA ALA A 9 -3.62 8.47 7.22
C ALA A 9 -2.26 7.88 7.62
N ALA A 10 -1.17 8.29 6.95
CA ALA A 10 0.18 7.85 7.30
C ALA A 10 0.57 8.29 8.72
N MET A 11 0.21 9.51 9.09
CA MET A 11 0.48 10.03 10.44
C MET A 11 -0.34 9.29 11.49
N LEU A 12 -1.61 8.94 11.19
CA LEU A 12 -2.43 8.14 12.10
C LEU A 12 -1.81 6.77 12.34
N THR A 13 -1.23 6.15 11.32
CA THR A 13 -0.53 4.88 11.45
C THR A 13 0.64 5.01 12.42
N LYS A 14 1.44 6.08 12.30
CA LYS A 14 2.56 6.33 13.21
C LYS A 14 2.10 6.56 14.64
N CYS A 15 1.04 7.35 14.82
CA CYS A 15 0.49 7.64 16.14
C CYS A 15 -0.06 6.37 16.80
N LEU A 16 -0.80 5.57 16.06
CA LEU A 16 -1.36 4.31 16.58
C LEU A 16 -0.25 3.35 16.98
N ASP A 17 0.78 3.22 16.15
CA ASP A 17 1.91 2.36 16.49
C ASP A 17 2.59 2.83 17.77
N HIS A 18 2.85 4.13 17.88
CA HIS A 18 3.50 4.71 19.06
C HIS A 18 2.70 4.47 20.33
N GLU A 19 1.38 4.66 20.26
CA GLU A 19 0.50 4.59 21.44
C GLU A 19 0.15 3.16 21.84
N ALA A 20 0.04 2.23 20.88
CA ALA A 20 -0.58 0.94 21.11
C ALA A 20 0.34 -0.27 20.90
N ARG A 21 1.58 -0.06 20.46
CA ARG A 21 2.52 -1.18 20.23
C ARG A 21 2.70 -2.03 21.49
N ALA A 22 2.79 -1.39 22.64
CA ALA A 22 2.99 -2.10 23.91
C ALA A 22 1.80 -2.99 24.28
N THR A 23 0.62 -2.75 23.69
CA THR A 23 -0.57 -3.58 23.92
C THR A 23 -0.74 -4.67 22.87
N GLY A 24 0.23 -4.83 21.97
CA GLY A 24 0.21 -5.86 20.95
C GLY A 24 -0.47 -5.46 19.64
N ILE A 25 -0.85 -4.20 19.48
CA ILE A 25 -1.43 -3.71 18.24
C ILE A 25 -0.32 -3.39 17.25
N ARG A 26 -0.49 -3.85 16.01
CA ARG A 26 0.45 -3.64 14.93
C ARG A 26 -0.18 -2.69 13.89
N ALA A 27 0.49 -1.60 13.60
CA ALA A 27 0.01 -0.61 12.64
C ALA A 27 1.07 -0.41 11.55
N ILE A 28 0.74 -0.76 10.33
CA ILE A 28 1.63 -0.65 9.15
C ILE A 28 0.78 -0.16 8.00
N GLY A 29 1.29 0.82 7.25
CA GLY A 29 0.62 1.29 6.04
C GLY A 29 1.04 0.46 4.84
N LEU A 30 0.15 0.35 3.86
CA LEU A 30 0.44 -0.30 2.59
C LEU A 30 0.18 0.67 1.45
N SER A 31 1.19 0.88 0.60
CA SER A 31 1.07 1.64 -0.64
C SER A 31 1.15 0.64 -1.80
N PRO A 32 0.01 0.22 -2.36
CA PRO A 32 0.02 -0.80 -3.42
C PRO A 32 0.44 -0.26 -4.80
N GLY A 33 0.42 1.05 -5.00
CA GLY A 33 0.57 1.63 -6.32
C GLY A 33 -0.72 1.53 -7.10
N THR A 34 -0.62 1.46 -8.42
CA THR A 34 -1.81 1.32 -9.28
C THR A 34 -2.18 -0.16 -9.41
N VAL A 35 -3.38 -0.51 -8.96
CA VAL A 35 -3.87 -1.88 -8.92
C VAL A 35 -4.98 -2.04 -9.97
N ALA A 36 -5.02 -3.20 -10.64
CA ALA A 36 -6.03 -3.50 -11.65
C ALA A 36 -7.39 -3.73 -10.98
N THR A 37 -8.08 -2.64 -10.65
CA THR A 37 -9.39 -2.65 -10.00
C THR A 37 -10.40 -1.87 -10.83
N GLN A 38 -11.67 -1.99 -10.49
CA GLN A 38 -12.72 -1.23 -11.17
C GLN A 38 -12.51 0.28 -11.02
N MET A 39 -12.05 0.72 -9.86
CA MET A 39 -11.75 2.14 -9.64
C MET A 39 -10.70 2.65 -10.64
N GLN A 40 -9.65 1.88 -10.90
CA GLN A 40 -8.62 2.26 -11.87
C GLN A 40 -9.14 2.23 -13.30
N ARG A 41 -10.05 1.33 -13.62
CA ARG A 41 -10.72 1.32 -14.93
C ARG A 41 -11.54 2.57 -15.13
N ASP A 42 -12.26 3.01 -14.10
CA ASP A 42 -13.06 4.23 -14.14
C ASP A 42 -12.16 5.46 -14.30
N ILE A 43 -11.02 5.52 -13.61
CA ILE A 43 -10.05 6.60 -13.74
C ILE A 43 -9.51 6.67 -15.16
N LYS A 44 -9.14 5.53 -15.73
CA LYS A 44 -8.63 5.45 -17.10
C LYS A 44 -9.67 5.93 -18.11
N ALA A 45 -10.92 5.53 -17.93
CA ALA A 45 -12.02 5.92 -18.80
C ALA A 45 -12.31 7.42 -18.72
N SER A 46 -12.10 8.03 -17.54
CA SER A 46 -12.39 9.45 -17.33
C SER A 46 -11.40 10.39 -18.04
N GLY A 47 -10.14 10.00 -18.18
CA GLY A 47 -9.10 10.81 -18.80
C GLY A 47 -8.75 12.10 -18.06
N ILE A 48 -9.17 12.23 -16.80
CA ILE A 48 -9.09 13.51 -16.07
C ILE A 48 -7.71 13.80 -15.49
N ASN A 49 -6.94 12.77 -15.12
CA ASN A 49 -5.65 12.96 -14.44
C ASN A 49 -4.55 12.10 -15.07
N PRO A 50 -3.27 12.32 -14.71
CA PRO A 50 -2.16 11.55 -15.29
C PRO A 50 -2.26 10.04 -15.09
N VAL A 51 -2.89 9.58 -14.02
CA VAL A 51 -3.07 8.14 -13.77
C VAL A 51 -3.92 7.49 -14.85
N SER A 52 -4.88 8.24 -15.43
CA SER A 52 -5.73 7.73 -16.50
C SER A 52 -4.96 7.40 -17.78
N ARG A 53 -3.75 7.94 -17.94
CA ARG A 53 -2.89 7.72 -19.11
C ARG A 53 -1.98 6.51 -18.99
N LEU A 54 -1.93 5.86 -17.81
CA LEU A 54 -1.12 4.66 -17.63
C LEU A 54 -1.69 3.51 -18.45
N ASN A 55 -0.79 2.70 -19.01
CA ASN A 55 -1.20 1.47 -19.68
C ASN A 55 -1.78 0.51 -18.64
N TRP A 56 -2.82 -0.24 -19.04
CA TRP A 56 -3.44 -1.19 -18.11
C TRP A 56 -2.44 -2.22 -17.59
N GLU A 57 -1.47 -2.61 -18.42
CA GLU A 57 -0.44 -3.59 -18.07
C GLU A 57 0.51 -3.10 -16.99
N ASP A 58 0.58 -1.77 -16.77
CA ASP A 58 1.40 -1.18 -15.71
C ASP A 58 0.74 -1.33 -14.33
N HIS A 59 -0.53 -1.73 -14.29
CA HIS A 59 -1.23 -1.98 -13.04
C HIS A 59 -0.85 -3.35 -12.50
N ILE A 60 -0.67 -3.44 -11.18
CA ILE A 60 -0.39 -4.73 -10.55
C ILE A 60 -1.67 -5.54 -10.34
N PRO A 61 -1.59 -6.89 -10.32
CA PRO A 61 -2.75 -7.71 -10.00
C PRO A 61 -3.27 -7.44 -8.58
N ALA A 62 -4.58 -7.56 -8.40
CA ALA A 62 -5.21 -7.32 -7.11
C ALA A 62 -4.79 -8.31 -6.02
N ASP A 63 -4.26 -9.48 -6.40
CA ASP A 63 -3.78 -10.45 -5.42
C ASP A 63 -2.43 -10.06 -4.79
N TRP A 64 -1.66 -9.17 -5.41
CA TRP A 64 -0.41 -8.68 -4.84
C TRP A 64 -0.62 -7.90 -3.53
N PRO A 65 -1.53 -6.90 -3.48
CA PRO A 65 -1.85 -6.26 -2.20
C PRO A 65 -2.39 -7.24 -1.17
N ALA A 66 -3.19 -8.21 -1.58
CA ALA A 66 -3.73 -9.23 -0.68
C ALA A 66 -2.61 -10.08 -0.06
N LYS A 67 -1.63 -10.50 -0.86
CA LYS A 67 -0.47 -11.24 -0.37
C LYS A 67 0.37 -10.37 0.57
N ALA A 68 0.53 -9.09 0.25
CA ALA A 68 1.25 -8.15 1.09
C ALA A 68 0.58 -8.00 2.45
N LEU A 69 -0.74 -7.86 2.49
CA LEU A 69 -1.48 -7.74 3.73
C LEU A 69 -1.29 -8.97 4.62
N LEU A 70 -1.31 -10.15 4.02
CA LEU A 70 -1.07 -11.38 4.77
C LEU A 70 0.34 -11.43 5.34
N TRP A 71 1.35 -11.06 4.54
CA TRP A 71 2.73 -11.02 4.99
C TRP A 71 2.93 -10.01 6.13
N MET A 72 2.23 -8.87 6.07
CA MET A 72 2.32 -7.82 7.08
C MET A 72 1.82 -8.27 8.45
N CYS A 73 1.02 -9.32 8.51
CA CYS A 73 0.58 -9.90 9.78
C CYS A 73 1.66 -10.70 10.48
N GLY A 74 2.75 -11.05 9.79
CA GLY A 74 3.82 -11.85 10.34
C GLY A 74 4.98 -11.04 10.92
N PRO A 75 5.91 -11.69 11.62
CA PRO A 75 7.02 -10.99 12.27
C PRO A 75 8.04 -10.40 11.30
N GLU A 76 8.07 -10.86 10.05
CA GLU A 76 8.99 -10.32 9.04
C GLU A 76 8.73 -8.86 8.74
N ALA A 77 7.51 -8.37 8.99
CA ALA A 77 7.15 -6.98 8.77
C ALA A 77 7.38 -6.08 9.98
N ASP A 78 7.94 -6.59 11.06
CA ASP A 78 8.13 -5.82 12.30
C ASP A 78 9.01 -4.58 12.11
N ALA A 79 9.95 -4.62 11.15
CA ALA A 79 10.82 -3.47 10.85
C ALA A 79 10.03 -2.27 10.30
N TRP A 80 8.81 -2.48 9.84
CA TRP A 80 7.98 -1.43 9.25
C TRP A 80 6.83 -0.98 10.15
N LEU A 81 6.79 -1.41 11.41
CA LEU A 81 5.75 -0.96 12.34
C LEU A 81 5.75 0.57 12.44
N GLY A 82 4.59 1.18 12.27
CA GLY A 82 4.41 2.64 12.24
C GLY A 82 4.80 3.28 10.93
N ASP A 83 5.30 2.51 9.98
CA ASP A 83 5.80 2.99 8.71
C ASP A 83 4.95 2.46 7.56
N GLU A 84 5.40 2.64 6.33
CA GLU A 84 4.66 2.25 5.14
C GLU A 84 5.49 1.33 4.27
N ILE A 85 4.86 0.28 3.73
CA ILE A 85 5.45 -0.64 2.77
C ILE A 85 4.93 -0.29 1.38
N SER A 86 5.83 -0.18 0.41
CA SER A 86 5.46 0.11 -0.98
C SER A 86 5.67 -1.11 -1.87
N LEU A 87 4.64 -1.48 -2.63
CA LEU A 87 4.75 -2.56 -3.62
C LEU A 87 5.47 -2.12 -4.90
N ARG A 88 5.89 -0.86 -4.97
CA ARG A 88 6.77 -0.38 -6.04
C ARG A 88 8.24 -0.67 -5.73
N ASP A 89 8.55 -0.98 -4.48
CA ASP A 89 9.91 -1.27 -4.04
C ASP A 89 10.29 -2.69 -4.48
N PRO A 90 11.33 -2.86 -5.33
CA PRO A 90 11.75 -4.19 -5.77
C PRO A 90 12.19 -5.10 -4.63
N GLU A 91 12.77 -4.55 -3.57
CA GLU A 91 13.18 -5.32 -2.41
C GLU A 91 11.98 -5.93 -1.69
N ILE A 92 10.90 -5.16 -1.54
CA ILE A 92 9.65 -5.64 -0.94
C ILE A 92 9.03 -6.73 -1.82
N ARG A 93 8.99 -6.52 -3.13
CA ARG A 93 8.48 -7.53 -4.07
C ARG A 93 9.25 -8.83 -3.95
N SER A 94 10.56 -8.74 -3.82
CA SER A 94 11.42 -9.92 -3.68
C SER A 94 11.10 -10.67 -2.38
N LYS A 95 10.95 -9.96 -1.27
CA LYS A 95 10.61 -10.56 0.02
C LYS A 95 9.25 -11.27 -0.01
N LEU A 96 8.32 -10.76 -0.80
CA LEU A 96 6.97 -11.30 -0.93
C LEU A 96 6.85 -12.37 -2.00
N GLY A 97 7.88 -12.57 -2.81
CA GLY A 97 7.84 -13.53 -3.91
C GLY A 97 6.92 -13.12 -5.04
N LEU A 98 6.77 -11.83 -5.30
CA LEU A 98 5.82 -11.30 -6.28
C LEU A 98 6.41 -11.07 -7.66
N VAL A 99 7.61 -11.42 -7.92
CA VAL A 99 8.24 -11.16 -9.23
C VAL A 99 8.10 -12.33 -10.16
#